data_8d2cf62e3dbff89a87640778130a6e74
#
_entry.id   8d2cf62e3dbff89a87640778130a6e74
#
_cell.length_a   1.000
_cell.length_b   1.000
_cell.length_c   1.000
_cell.angle_alpha   90.00
_cell.angle_beta   90.00
_cell.angle_gamma   90.00
#
_symmetry.space_group_name_H-M   'P 1'
#
loop_
_entity.id
_entity.type
_entity.pdbx_description
1 polymer ?
#
loop_
_entity_poly.entity_id
_entity_poly.type
_entity_poly.pdbx_seq_one_letter_code
_entity_poly.pdbx_strand_id
1 'polypeptide(L)'
;MENSASISKTYTVKHQEEGIRLDNFLFGRLQLEETGDAEDYSRRNTALRIRCGQVVHNGKKALKPSQKVRMNDVVVFESAPVEARRKRVSSVVIPDPVALYEDEQVVFVDKPAGLMTHPARLGDASLVDWIAVHCPQVMQVGDNPFRPGIVHRLDKGTSGVLVIAKTPEAFD
;
A
#
# COMPACT_ATOMS: atom_id res chain seq x y z
N MET A 1 19.12 -4.33 16.37
CA MET A 1 17.77 -3.72 16.47
C MET A 1 17.83 -2.39 15.75
N GLU A 2 17.70 -2.40 14.44
CA GLU A 2 17.70 -1.16 13.66
C GLU A 2 16.29 -0.58 13.70
N ASN A 3 16.23 0.62 14.20
CA ASN A 3 15.03 1.43 14.38
C ASN A 3 14.59 1.90 12.99
N SER A 4 13.62 1.22 12.37
CA SER A 4 13.00 1.66 11.11
C SER A 4 12.24 2.97 11.38
N ALA A 5 12.94 4.08 11.25
CA ALA A 5 12.37 5.41 11.42
C ALA A 5 11.26 5.63 10.37
N SER A 6 10.07 6.00 10.82
CA SER A 6 9.02 6.50 9.94
C SER A 6 9.53 7.77 9.25
N ILE A 7 9.60 7.76 7.94
CA ILE A 7 9.98 8.94 7.16
C ILE A 7 8.73 9.81 7.05
N SER A 8 8.79 11.00 7.64
CA SER A 8 7.75 12.02 7.48
C SER A 8 8.30 13.15 6.59
N LYS A 9 7.58 13.47 5.52
CA LYS A 9 7.93 14.55 4.59
C LYS A 9 6.80 15.58 4.58
N THR A 10 7.15 16.86 4.71
CA THR A 10 6.19 17.96 4.77
C THR A 10 6.36 18.87 3.57
N TYR A 11 5.26 19.16 2.89
CA TYR A 11 5.22 20.03 1.71
C TYR A 11 4.21 21.17 1.93
N THR A 12 4.60 22.39 1.56
CA THR A 12 3.70 23.53 1.49
C THR A 12 3.33 23.80 0.03
N VAL A 13 2.05 23.98 -0.24
CA VAL A 13 1.53 24.28 -1.58
C VAL A 13 1.86 25.72 -1.96
N LYS A 14 2.54 25.89 -3.09
CA LYS A 14 2.88 27.20 -3.64
C LYS A 14 1.73 27.73 -4.53
N HIS A 15 1.73 29.03 -4.82
CA HIS A 15 0.71 29.69 -5.64
C HIS A 15 0.48 29.01 -7.01
N GLN A 16 1.54 28.62 -7.70
CA GLN A 16 1.47 27.93 -9.00
C GLN A 16 0.94 26.48 -8.94
N GLU A 17 0.75 25.94 -7.73
CA GLU A 17 0.26 24.58 -7.52
C GLU A 17 -1.19 24.57 -7.05
N GLU A 18 -1.80 25.75 -6.87
CA GLU A 18 -3.20 25.87 -6.46
C GLU A 18 -4.14 25.26 -7.50
N GLY A 19 -5.16 24.55 -7.02
CA GLY A 19 -6.14 23.87 -7.85
C GLY A 19 -5.69 22.52 -8.41
N ILE A 20 -4.43 22.12 -8.23
CA ILE A 20 -3.95 20.79 -8.59
C ILE A 20 -4.62 19.75 -7.67
N ARG A 21 -4.83 18.55 -8.18
CA ARG A 21 -5.30 17.41 -7.36
C ARG A 21 -4.21 16.99 -6.39
N LEU A 22 -4.60 16.61 -5.18
CA LEU A 22 -3.67 16.19 -4.11
C LEU A 22 -2.76 15.02 -4.54
N ASP A 23 -3.31 14.04 -5.28
CA ASP A 23 -2.53 12.92 -5.80
C ASP A 23 -1.45 13.37 -6.80
N ASN A 24 -1.77 14.29 -7.69
CA ASN A 24 -0.82 14.85 -8.65
C ASN A 24 0.22 15.76 -7.98
N PHE A 25 -0.22 16.59 -7.03
CA PHE A 25 0.68 17.46 -6.25
C PHE A 25 1.72 16.63 -5.50
N LEU A 26 1.27 15.64 -4.73
CA LEU A 26 2.15 14.80 -3.94
C LEU A 26 3.08 13.94 -4.82
N PHE A 27 2.56 13.39 -5.92
CA PHE A 27 3.35 12.65 -6.90
C PHE A 27 4.49 13.50 -7.46
N GLY A 28 4.20 14.73 -7.89
CA GLY A 28 5.23 15.65 -8.41
C GLY A 28 6.30 15.99 -7.37
N ARG A 29 5.92 16.15 -6.09
CA ARG A 29 6.87 16.42 -5.01
C ARG A 29 7.77 15.23 -4.70
N LEU A 30 7.22 14.03 -4.67
CA LEU A 30 7.96 12.81 -4.40
C LEU A 30 8.94 12.46 -5.53
N GLN A 31 8.61 12.77 -6.79
CA GLN A 31 9.52 12.58 -7.93
C GLN A 31 10.71 13.54 -7.95
N LEU A 32 10.54 14.76 -7.44
CA LEU A 32 11.63 15.75 -7.41
C LEU A 32 12.68 15.45 -6.34
N GLU A 33 12.35 14.64 -5.37
CA GLU A 33 13.27 14.20 -4.31
C GLU A 33 13.86 12.83 -4.70
N GLU A 34 14.95 12.82 -5.45
CA GLU A 34 15.69 11.63 -5.90
C GLU A 34 16.27 10.78 -4.75
N THR A 35 15.46 10.38 -3.78
CA THR A 35 15.89 9.54 -2.67
C THR A 35 15.04 8.29 -2.57
N GLY A 36 15.47 7.23 -3.24
CA GLY A 36 14.88 5.90 -3.16
C GLY A 36 14.22 5.44 -4.47
N ASP A 37 14.03 4.16 -4.61
CA ASP A 37 13.55 3.47 -5.81
C ASP A 37 12.42 4.21 -6.52
N ALA A 38 12.74 4.76 -7.70
CA ALA A 38 11.84 5.59 -8.51
C ALA A 38 10.54 4.88 -8.90
N GLU A 39 10.52 3.55 -8.81
CA GLU A 39 9.36 2.70 -9.11
C GLU A 39 8.24 2.79 -8.06
N ASP A 40 8.54 3.16 -6.81
CA ASP A 40 7.55 3.23 -5.72
C ASP A 40 6.63 4.48 -5.78
N TYR A 41 6.96 5.47 -6.62
CA TYR A 41 6.24 6.74 -6.71
C TYR A 41 5.45 6.91 -8.02
N SER A 42 4.58 5.97 -8.35
CA SER A 42 3.61 6.17 -9.43
C SER A 42 2.39 6.99 -8.97
N ARG A 43 1.69 7.65 -9.91
CA ARG A 43 0.42 8.35 -9.60
C ARG A 43 -0.59 7.44 -8.93
N ARG A 44 -0.66 6.18 -9.37
CA ARG A 44 -1.56 5.17 -8.83
C ARG A 44 -1.21 4.84 -7.38
N ASN A 45 0.07 4.65 -7.08
CA ASN A 45 0.55 4.37 -5.72
C ASN A 45 0.35 5.57 -4.81
N THR A 46 0.59 6.80 -5.28
CA THR A 46 0.32 8.03 -4.53
C THR A 46 -1.15 8.17 -4.16
N ALA A 47 -2.06 7.94 -5.11
CA ALA A 47 -3.50 7.97 -4.85
C ALA A 47 -3.92 6.90 -3.82
N LEU A 48 -3.29 5.73 -3.87
CA LEU A 48 -3.54 4.65 -2.93
C LEU A 48 -3.03 4.99 -1.52
N ARG A 49 -1.82 5.55 -1.40
CA ARG A 49 -1.25 6.03 -0.13
C ARG A 49 -2.15 7.07 0.55
N ILE A 50 -2.75 7.99 -0.23
CA ILE A 50 -3.74 8.94 0.28
C ILE A 50 -4.96 8.20 0.82
N ARG A 51 -5.55 7.26 0.08
CA ARG A 51 -6.70 6.46 0.53
C ARG A 51 -6.39 5.62 1.77
N CYS A 52 -5.16 5.17 1.90
CA CYS A 52 -4.67 4.45 3.08
C CYS A 52 -4.38 5.35 4.30
N GLY A 53 -4.64 6.67 4.20
CA GLY A 53 -4.45 7.61 5.30
C GLY A 53 -2.99 7.89 5.66
N GLN A 54 -2.06 7.65 4.74
CA GLN A 54 -0.65 7.99 4.88
C GLN A 54 -0.35 9.46 4.55
N VAL A 55 -1.38 10.25 4.24
CA VAL A 55 -1.25 11.67 3.92
C VAL A 55 -2.13 12.48 4.84
N VAL A 56 -1.55 13.47 5.47
CA VAL A 56 -2.24 14.46 6.29
C VAL A 56 -2.29 15.78 5.50
N HIS A 57 -3.47 16.35 5.36
CA HIS A 57 -3.70 17.63 4.68
C HIS A 57 -4.30 18.61 5.67
N ASN A 58 -3.58 19.68 5.97
CA ASN A 58 -3.96 20.68 6.97
C ASN A 58 -4.35 20.06 8.33
N GLY A 59 -3.52 19.15 8.84
CA GLY A 59 -3.71 18.48 10.13
C GLY A 59 -4.78 17.38 10.15
N LYS A 60 -5.44 17.09 9.01
CA LYS A 60 -6.46 16.02 8.91
C LYS A 60 -6.04 14.96 7.91
N LYS A 61 -6.31 13.68 8.19
CA LYS A 61 -6.04 12.59 7.25
C LYS A 61 -6.79 12.81 5.95
N ALA A 62 -6.03 12.89 4.85
CA ALA A 62 -6.59 12.97 3.51
C ALA A 62 -7.02 11.57 3.04
N LEU A 63 -8.27 11.40 2.63
CA LEU A 63 -8.81 10.13 2.13
C LEU A 63 -9.25 10.21 0.66
N LYS A 64 -9.31 11.43 0.10
CA LYS A 64 -9.78 11.67 -1.26
C LYS A 64 -8.63 12.18 -2.15
N PRO A 65 -8.02 11.33 -2.99
CA PRO A 65 -6.90 11.72 -3.85
C PRO A 65 -7.22 12.86 -4.82
N SER A 66 -8.46 12.95 -5.27
CA SER A 66 -8.92 13.96 -6.22
C SER A 66 -9.25 15.32 -5.61
N GLN A 67 -9.13 15.49 -4.28
CA GLN A 67 -9.33 16.82 -3.68
C GLN A 67 -8.28 17.80 -4.19
N LYS A 68 -8.68 19.05 -4.39
CA LYS A 68 -7.79 20.12 -4.86
C LYS A 68 -7.06 20.74 -3.69
N VAL A 69 -5.77 21.01 -3.88
CA VAL A 69 -4.96 21.76 -2.92
C VAL A 69 -5.11 23.27 -3.17
N ARG A 70 -4.93 24.07 -2.12
CA ARG A 70 -4.96 25.54 -2.15
C ARG A 70 -3.60 26.08 -1.75
N MET A 71 -3.29 27.29 -2.16
CA MET A 71 -2.09 28.00 -1.71
C MET A 71 -1.99 27.97 -0.18
N ASN A 72 -0.77 27.75 0.32
CA ASN A 72 -0.42 27.58 1.75
C ASN A 72 -0.99 26.33 2.43
N ASP A 73 -1.66 25.43 1.73
CA ASP A 73 -2.00 24.14 2.30
C ASP A 73 -0.71 23.37 2.70
N VAL A 74 -0.78 22.68 3.83
CA VAL A 74 0.29 21.83 4.33
C VAL A 74 -0.07 20.37 4.11
N VAL A 75 0.77 19.67 3.36
CA VAL A 75 0.62 18.24 3.06
C VAL A 75 1.77 17.49 3.70
N VAL A 76 1.46 16.59 4.64
CA VAL A 76 2.44 15.72 5.29
C VAL A 76 2.26 14.31 4.75
N PHE A 77 3.33 13.74 4.23
CA PHE A 77 3.39 12.34 3.81
C PHE A 77 4.11 11.53 4.88
N GLU A 78 3.42 10.53 5.43
CA GLU A 78 3.94 9.62 6.45
C GLU A 78 4.20 8.25 5.82
N SER A 79 5.46 7.91 5.61
CA SER A 79 5.84 6.55 5.23
C SER A 79 5.81 5.69 6.49
N ALA A 80 4.73 4.94 6.69
CA ALA A 80 4.66 4.00 7.81
C ALA A 80 5.52 2.76 7.50
N PRO A 81 6.39 2.32 8.41
CA PRO A 81 7.10 1.05 8.29
C PRO A 81 6.11 -0.11 8.11
N VAL A 82 6.52 -1.13 7.36
CA VAL A 82 5.72 -2.37 7.14
C VAL A 82 5.26 -2.99 8.47
N GLU A 83 6.03 -2.84 9.52
CA GLU A 83 5.73 -3.32 10.87
C GLU A 83 4.53 -2.62 11.54
N ALA A 84 4.28 -1.35 11.23
CA ALA A 84 3.11 -0.63 11.73
C ALA A 84 1.79 -1.15 11.12
N ARG A 85 1.84 -1.83 9.97
CA ARG A 85 0.72 -2.55 9.36
C ARG A 85 0.31 -3.75 10.20
N ARG A 86 1.26 -4.52 10.74
CA ARG A 86 1.02 -5.74 11.54
C ARG A 86 0.19 -5.49 12.80
N LYS A 87 0.30 -4.32 13.44
CA LYS A 87 -0.39 -4.02 14.71
C LYS A 87 -1.88 -3.68 14.59
N ARG A 88 -2.42 -3.44 13.38
CA ARG A 88 -3.81 -2.97 13.19
C ARG A 88 -4.81 -4.04 12.75
N VAL A 89 -4.36 -5.27 12.49
CA VAL A 89 -5.21 -6.36 11.97
C VAL A 89 -5.99 -7.10 13.08
N SER A 90 -5.87 -6.73 14.34
CA SER A 90 -6.20 -7.59 15.48
C SER A 90 -7.66 -7.64 15.94
N SER A 91 -8.64 -7.10 15.23
CA SER A 91 -10.02 -7.07 15.74
C SER A 91 -11.11 -7.77 14.91
N VAL A 92 -10.77 -8.33 13.75
CA VAL A 92 -11.72 -9.08 12.93
C VAL A 92 -11.23 -10.52 12.83
N VAL A 93 -12.00 -11.46 13.39
CA VAL A 93 -11.75 -12.91 13.21
C VAL A 93 -12.13 -13.24 11.77
N ILE A 94 -11.14 -13.18 10.88
CA ILE A 94 -11.26 -13.70 9.51
C ILE A 94 -10.54 -15.05 9.52
N PRO A 95 -11.11 -16.09 8.91
CA PRO A 95 -10.40 -17.35 8.76
C PRO A 95 -9.05 -17.11 8.07
N ASP A 96 -8.00 -17.74 8.58
CA ASP A 96 -6.68 -17.64 7.97
C ASP A 96 -6.69 -18.31 6.60
N PRO A 97 -6.06 -17.70 5.59
CA PRO A 97 -5.79 -18.35 4.33
C PRO A 97 -4.94 -19.61 4.53
N VAL A 98 -5.18 -20.63 3.73
CA VAL A 98 -4.44 -21.89 3.78
C VAL A 98 -3.50 -21.98 2.59
N ALA A 99 -2.19 -22.15 2.83
CA ALA A 99 -1.24 -22.47 1.78
C ALA A 99 -1.48 -23.89 1.29
N LEU A 100 -1.84 -24.06 0.02
CA LEU A 100 -2.10 -25.35 -0.62
C LEU A 100 -0.86 -25.95 -1.24
N TYR A 101 0.02 -25.11 -1.76
CA TYR A 101 1.28 -25.46 -2.37
C TYR A 101 2.25 -24.29 -2.26
N GLU A 102 3.51 -24.57 -2.10
CA GLU A 102 4.56 -23.56 -2.08
C GLU A 102 5.87 -24.16 -2.62
N ASP A 103 6.56 -23.38 -3.47
CA ASP A 103 7.92 -23.63 -3.89
C ASP A 103 8.77 -22.35 -3.78
N GLU A 104 9.90 -22.28 -4.48
CA GLU A 104 10.79 -21.11 -4.46
C GLU A 104 10.20 -19.91 -5.22
N GLN A 105 9.31 -20.13 -6.17
CA GLN A 105 8.80 -19.13 -7.10
C GLN A 105 7.37 -18.68 -6.79
N VAL A 106 6.51 -19.57 -6.33
CA VAL A 106 5.08 -19.29 -6.13
C VAL A 106 4.54 -19.91 -4.85
N VAL A 107 3.46 -19.33 -4.35
CA VAL A 107 2.60 -19.97 -3.36
C VAL A 107 1.15 -19.92 -3.82
N PHE A 108 0.45 -21.06 -3.74
CA PHE A 108 -0.98 -21.18 -3.99
C PHE A 108 -1.70 -21.13 -2.65
N VAL A 109 -2.63 -20.20 -2.53
CA VAL A 109 -3.34 -19.95 -1.28
C VAL A 109 -4.84 -20.09 -1.47
N ASP A 110 -5.51 -20.89 -0.65
CA ASP A 110 -6.97 -20.88 -0.56
C ASP A 110 -7.41 -19.66 0.26
N LYS A 111 -7.96 -18.68 -0.45
CA LYS A 111 -8.48 -17.46 0.17
C LYS A 111 -9.90 -17.70 0.67
N PRO A 112 -10.20 -17.54 1.97
CA PRO A 112 -11.56 -17.64 2.46
C PRO A 112 -12.44 -16.49 1.94
N ALA A 113 -13.74 -16.74 1.86
CA ALA A 113 -14.74 -15.69 1.68
C ALA A 113 -14.71 -14.73 2.88
N GLY A 114 -14.96 -13.45 2.64
CA GLY A 114 -14.90 -12.40 3.67
C GLY A 114 -13.55 -11.70 3.77
N LEU A 115 -12.45 -12.33 3.31
CA LEU A 115 -11.12 -11.73 3.24
C LEU A 115 -10.94 -10.97 1.92
N MET A 116 -10.43 -9.74 1.99
CA MET A 116 -10.03 -9.00 0.79
C MET A 116 -8.69 -9.53 0.26
N THR A 117 -8.50 -9.51 -1.06
CA THR A 117 -7.20 -9.83 -1.66
C THR A 117 -6.15 -8.77 -1.30
N HIS A 118 -6.52 -7.50 -1.35
CA HIS A 118 -5.67 -6.37 -0.94
C HIS A 118 -6.55 -5.31 -0.26
N PRO A 119 -6.00 -4.49 0.65
CA PRO A 119 -6.79 -3.54 1.42
C PRO A 119 -7.37 -2.45 0.52
N ALA A 120 -8.65 -2.10 0.73
CA ALA A 120 -9.28 -0.95 0.11
C ALA A 120 -9.00 0.33 0.91
N ARG A 121 -8.85 0.20 2.23
CA ARG A 121 -8.55 1.27 3.18
C ARG A 121 -7.49 0.81 4.18
N LEU A 122 -6.84 1.77 4.81
CA LEU A 122 -5.90 1.47 5.89
C LEU A 122 -6.62 0.77 7.05
N GLY A 123 -6.12 -0.40 7.45
CA GLY A 123 -6.69 -1.21 8.53
C GLY A 123 -7.70 -2.26 8.08
N ASP A 124 -8.04 -2.32 6.79
CA ASP A 124 -8.79 -3.44 6.25
C ASP A 124 -7.91 -4.69 6.25
N ALA A 125 -8.39 -5.78 6.84
CA ALA A 125 -7.71 -7.07 6.77
C ALA A 125 -7.76 -7.64 5.36
N SER A 126 -6.64 -8.16 4.89
CA SER A 126 -6.47 -8.63 3.52
C SER A 126 -5.47 -9.78 3.43
N LEU A 127 -5.45 -10.47 2.30
CA LEU A 127 -4.44 -11.49 2.00
C LEU A 127 -3.01 -10.91 2.05
N VAL A 128 -2.83 -9.62 1.74
CA VAL A 128 -1.51 -8.94 1.85
C VAL A 128 -0.99 -8.97 3.28
N ASP A 129 -1.85 -8.88 4.29
CA ASP A 129 -1.42 -8.95 5.68
C ASP A 129 -0.96 -10.36 6.06
N TRP A 130 -1.62 -11.39 5.53
CA TRP A 130 -1.19 -12.77 5.63
C TRP A 130 0.15 -13.01 4.91
N ILE A 131 0.31 -12.51 3.68
CA ILE A 131 1.57 -12.57 2.92
C ILE A 131 2.71 -11.94 3.72
N ALA A 132 2.50 -10.77 4.32
CA ALA A 132 3.52 -10.07 5.09
C ALA A 132 4.04 -10.88 6.30
N VAL A 133 3.22 -11.79 6.84
CA VAL A 133 3.57 -12.67 7.96
C VAL A 133 4.22 -13.97 7.49
N HIS A 134 3.65 -14.61 6.47
CA HIS A 134 4.02 -15.97 6.06
C HIS A 134 5.09 -15.98 4.96
N CYS A 135 5.09 -14.97 4.08
CA CYS A 135 6.00 -14.87 2.95
C CYS A 135 6.59 -13.44 2.87
N PRO A 136 7.35 -12.97 3.88
CA PRO A 136 7.80 -11.58 3.96
C PRO A 136 8.67 -11.14 2.77
N GLN A 137 9.38 -12.06 2.11
CA GLN A 137 10.16 -11.80 0.89
C GLN A 137 9.29 -11.32 -0.27
N VAL A 138 8.02 -11.73 -0.33
CA VAL A 138 7.06 -11.32 -1.37
C VAL A 138 6.73 -9.81 -1.30
N MET A 139 6.99 -9.17 -0.16
CA MET A 139 6.65 -7.75 0.02
C MET A 139 7.40 -6.79 -0.91
N GLN A 140 8.42 -7.28 -1.61
CA GLN A 140 9.19 -6.52 -2.59
C GLN A 140 8.93 -6.99 -4.04
N VAL A 141 8.00 -7.92 -4.27
CA VAL A 141 7.70 -8.48 -5.58
C VAL A 141 6.54 -7.74 -6.24
N GLY A 142 6.75 -7.30 -7.49
CA GLY A 142 5.77 -6.59 -8.32
C GLY A 142 5.77 -5.08 -8.11
N ASP A 143 5.14 -4.36 -9.02
CA ASP A 143 5.19 -2.89 -9.16
C ASP A 143 4.35 -2.13 -8.12
N ASN A 144 3.62 -2.84 -7.25
CA ASN A 144 2.68 -2.20 -6.35
C ASN A 144 2.85 -2.67 -4.90
N PRO A 145 3.38 -1.84 -4.00
CA PRO A 145 3.64 -2.20 -2.60
C PRO A 145 2.38 -2.55 -1.80
N PHE A 146 1.19 -2.27 -2.36
CA PHE A 146 -0.10 -2.68 -1.78
C PHE A 146 -0.63 -4.01 -2.31
N ARG A 147 0.05 -4.57 -3.31
CA ARG A 147 -0.27 -5.87 -3.94
C ARG A 147 0.99 -6.69 -4.18
N PRO A 148 1.85 -6.86 -3.20
CA PRO A 148 3.10 -7.58 -3.38
C PRO A 148 2.83 -9.01 -3.85
N GLY A 149 3.45 -9.42 -4.94
CA GLY A 149 3.34 -10.74 -5.54
C GLY A 149 1.94 -11.14 -6.04
N ILE A 150 0.93 -10.26 -5.97
CA ILE A 150 -0.45 -10.57 -6.34
C ILE A 150 -0.64 -10.35 -7.85
N VAL A 151 -0.68 -11.43 -8.61
CA VAL A 151 -0.84 -11.42 -10.08
C VAL A 151 -2.31 -11.38 -10.53
N HIS A 152 -3.24 -11.86 -9.70
CA HIS A 152 -4.69 -11.77 -9.93
C HIS A 152 -5.45 -11.60 -8.62
N ARG A 153 -6.76 -11.42 -8.70
CA ARG A 153 -7.57 -11.18 -7.50
C ARG A 153 -8.89 -11.92 -7.51
N LEU A 154 -9.37 -12.23 -6.30
CA LEU A 154 -10.76 -12.60 -6.04
C LEU A 154 -11.42 -11.48 -5.22
N ASP A 155 -12.74 -11.33 -5.40
CA ASP A 155 -13.51 -10.37 -4.62
C ASP A 155 -13.61 -10.78 -3.15
N LYS A 156 -13.95 -9.84 -2.28
CA LYS A 156 -14.04 -10.07 -0.83
C LYS A 156 -14.96 -11.25 -0.48
N GLY A 157 -16.11 -11.34 -1.13
CA GLY A 157 -17.11 -12.39 -0.88
C GLY A 157 -16.80 -13.74 -1.54
N THR A 158 -15.75 -13.82 -2.36
CA THR A 158 -15.39 -15.01 -3.14
C THR A 158 -14.26 -15.77 -2.44
N SER A 159 -14.44 -17.07 -2.22
CA SER A 159 -13.36 -17.99 -1.81
C SER A 159 -12.74 -18.64 -3.03
N GLY A 160 -11.52 -19.16 -2.88
CA GLY A 160 -10.85 -19.92 -3.91
C GLY A 160 -9.35 -19.70 -3.96
N VAL A 161 -8.72 -20.37 -4.91
CA VAL A 161 -7.27 -20.40 -5.03
C VAL A 161 -6.74 -19.14 -5.70
N LEU A 162 -5.72 -18.55 -5.07
CA LEU A 162 -4.91 -17.45 -5.59
C LEU A 162 -3.46 -17.90 -5.72
N VAL A 163 -2.83 -17.48 -6.81
CA VAL A 163 -1.38 -17.59 -7.01
C VAL A 163 -0.72 -16.30 -6.55
N ILE A 164 0.34 -16.44 -5.78
CA ILE A 164 1.18 -15.34 -5.33
C ILE A 164 2.59 -15.63 -5.82
N ALA A 165 3.16 -14.71 -6.58
CA ALA A 165 4.54 -14.78 -7.02
C ALA A 165 5.50 -14.43 -5.87
N LYS A 166 6.52 -15.23 -5.66
CA LYS A 166 7.55 -15.03 -4.63
C LYS A 166 8.80 -14.34 -5.15
N THR A 167 8.96 -14.32 -6.47
CA THR A 167 10.10 -13.69 -7.15
C THR A 167 9.61 -12.76 -8.27
N PRO A 168 10.43 -11.77 -8.69
CA PRO A 168 10.10 -10.93 -9.84
C PRO A 168 9.86 -11.74 -11.13
N GLU A 169 10.68 -12.76 -11.36
CA GLU A 169 10.58 -13.60 -12.56
C GLU A 169 9.28 -14.40 -12.62
N ALA A 170 8.74 -14.78 -11.47
CA ALA A 170 7.44 -15.47 -11.41
C ALA A 170 6.25 -14.49 -11.49
N PHE A 171 6.50 -13.22 -11.23
CA PHE A 171 5.47 -12.16 -11.29
C PHE A 171 5.18 -11.73 -12.74
N ASP A 172 6.22 -11.67 -13.61
CA ASP A 172 6.16 -11.33 -15.03
C ASP A 172 5.59 -12.48 -15.88
#